data_97534bb70005af650d5b01413fca178b
#
_entry.id   97534bb70005af650d5b01413fca178b
#
_cell.length_a   1.000
_cell.length_b   1.000
_cell.length_c   1.000
_cell.angle_alpha   90.00
_cell.angle_beta   90.00
_cell.angle_gamma   90.00
#
_symmetry.space_group_name_H-M   'P 1'
#
loop_
_entity.id
_entity.type
_entity.pdbx_description
1 polymer ?
#
loop_
_entity_poly.entity_id
_entity_poly.type
_entity_poly.pdbx_seq_one_letter_code
_entity_poly.pdbx_strand_id
1 'polypeptide(L)'
;MYKKILLSIAVLGLCSCASSSSGVGEDSKLEAYNKAMFEFNYQLDKKLIKPVATGYANITNKFMRNRVKSFFNNLEEPTYMVNNLLQGEIKNTGISVGRFVVNTTLGLFGMFDVAAGWGLEKKKTTFDATMAKYCIPDGPFVVLPVVGPSTPRHLVGWTADAYMSPIYWSLSNSDSQKENLIVWGTTGLKYINLRAENMALLDSLESSSVDFYEASKSAFMQNRKKFISLCSKNDEEDIPNYDFDFEEDYED
;
A
#
# COMPACT_ATOMS: atom_id res chain seq x y z
N MET A 1 -26.27 -1.57 0.56
CA MET A 1 -25.38 -1.11 1.64
C MET A 1 -25.08 -2.21 2.66
N TYR A 2 -26.08 -2.84 3.29
CA TYR A 2 -25.89 -3.86 4.35
C TYR A 2 -25.07 -5.11 3.95
N LYS A 3 -25.15 -5.59 2.70
CA LYS A 3 -24.38 -6.76 2.24
C LYS A 3 -22.86 -6.51 2.20
N LYS A 4 -22.42 -5.27 1.92
CA LYS A 4 -20.99 -4.89 1.91
C LYS A 4 -20.44 -4.76 3.34
N ILE A 5 -21.24 -4.29 4.29
CA ILE A 5 -20.91 -4.19 5.72
C ILE A 5 -20.81 -5.60 6.33
N LEU A 6 -21.73 -6.51 5.98
CA LEU A 6 -21.69 -7.90 6.43
C LEU A 6 -20.47 -8.67 5.95
N LEU A 7 -19.99 -8.41 4.72
CA LEU A 7 -18.77 -9.02 4.22
C LEU A 7 -17.52 -8.53 4.97
N SER A 8 -17.46 -7.23 5.31
CA SER A 8 -16.38 -6.65 6.10
C SER A 8 -16.39 -7.17 7.55
N ILE A 9 -17.55 -7.37 8.15
CA ILE A 9 -17.70 -7.93 9.50
C ILE A 9 -17.35 -9.43 9.52
N ALA A 10 -17.67 -10.17 8.48
CA ALA A 10 -17.29 -11.59 8.35
C ALA A 10 -15.77 -11.79 8.27
N VAL A 11 -15.04 -10.87 7.60
CA VAL A 11 -13.57 -10.87 7.56
C VAL A 11 -12.98 -10.52 8.93
N LEU A 12 -13.58 -9.58 9.67
CA LEU A 12 -13.17 -9.23 11.02
C LEU A 12 -13.45 -10.35 12.04
N GLY A 13 -14.52 -11.10 11.87
CA GLY A 13 -14.87 -12.24 12.73
C GLY A 13 -13.89 -13.40 12.66
N LEU A 14 -13.20 -13.58 11.54
CA LEU A 14 -12.16 -14.60 11.37
C LEU A 14 -10.84 -14.24 12.10
N CYS A 15 -10.62 -12.96 12.39
CA CYS A 15 -9.44 -12.51 13.15
C CYS A 15 -9.60 -12.65 14.68
N SER A 16 -10.83 -12.83 15.19
CA SER A 16 -11.10 -12.87 16.64
C SER A 16 -10.68 -14.15 17.34
N CYS A 17 -10.35 -15.22 16.61
CA CYS A 17 -9.90 -16.49 17.19
C CYS A 17 -8.38 -16.63 17.35
N ALA A 18 -7.61 -15.59 17.06
CA ALA A 18 -6.14 -15.63 17.10
C ALA A 18 -5.55 -15.03 18.38
N SER A 19 -6.30 -15.01 19.49
CA SER A 19 -5.76 -14.62 20.79
C SER A 19 -5.35 -15.85 21.60
N SER A 20 -4.02 -15.97 21.77
CA SER A 20 -3.30 -16.70 22.82
C SER A 20 -3.50 -18.21 22.92
N SER A 21 -2.71 -18.91 22.13
CA SER A 21 -1.87 -19.99 22.69
C SER A 21 -0.73 -20.27 21.69
N SER A 22 0.49 -19.99 22.08
CA SER A 22 1.73 -20.37 21.37
C SER A 22 1.90 -21.90 21.43
N GLY A 23 1.07 -22.60 20.67
CA GLY A 23 1.20 -24.03 20.44
C GLY A 23 1.88 -24.26 19.09
N VAL A 24 3.00 -24.98 19.09
CA VAL A 24 3.80 -25.36 17.91
C VAL A 24 2.95 -25.90 16.74
N GLY A 25 1.70 -26.29 16.98
CA GLY A 25 0.77 -26.79 15.96
C GLY A 25 -0.05 -25.72 15.22
N GLU A 26 -0.31 -24.55 15.81
CA GLU A 26 -1.08 -23.47 15.17
C GLU A 26 -0.20 -22.65 14.24
N ASP A 27 1.04 -22.38 14.63
CA ASP A 27 2.03 -21.70 13.79
C ASP A 27 2.28 -22.51 12.50
N SER A 28 2.31 -23.85 12.57
CA SER A 28 2.50 -24.69 11.40
C SER A 28 1.32 -24.65 10.41
N LYS A 29 0.08 -24.54 10.89
CA LYS A 29 -1.12 -24.43 10.04
C LYS A 29 -1.21 -23.07 9.34
N LEU A 30 -0.91 -21.99 10.09
CA LEU A 30 -0.87 -20.63 9.54
C LEU A 30 0.23 -20.52 8.50
N GLU A 31 1.40 -21.10 8.75
CA GLU A 31 2.51 -21.11 7.81
C GLU A 31 2.16 -21.90 6.53
N ALA A 32 1.51 -23.06 6.66
CA ALA A 32 1.04 -23.83 5.51
C ALA A 32 0.00 -23.05 4.68
N TYR A 33 -0.93 -22.35 5.33
CA TYR A 33 -1.88 -21.46 4.67
C TYR A 33 -1.15 -20.32 3.94
N ASN A 34 -0.21 -19.65 4.60
CA ASN A 34 0.55 -18.55 4.02
C ASN A 34 1.32 -18.98 2.76
N LYS A 35 2.00 -20.14 2.81
CA LYS A 35 2.69 -20.70 1.63
C LYS A 35 1.74 -21.01 0.49
N ALA A 36 0.58 -21.60 0.78
CA ALA A 36 -0.43 -21.90 -0.24
C ALA A 36 -0.99 -20.62 -0.89
N MET A 37 -1.29 -19.59 -0.09
CA MET A 37 -1.78 -18.31 -0.60
C MET A 37 -0.70 -17.52 -1.33
N PHE A 38 0.55 -17.60 -0.88
CA PHE A 38 1.68 -17.01 -1.60
C PHE A 38 1.86 -17.66 -2.98
N GLU A 39 1.84 -18.98 -3.06
CA GLU A 39 1.92 -19.69 -4.33
C GLU A 39 0.76 -19.34 -5.27
N PHE A 40 -0.46 -19.24 -4.74
CA PHE A 40 -1.62 -18.78 -5.51
C PHE A 40 -1.36 -17.37 -6.09
N ASN A 41 -0.93 -16.42 -5.26
CA ASN A 41 -0.64 -15.05 -5.70
C ASN A 41 0.51 -14.99 -6.71
N TYR A 42 1.55 -15.79 -6.49
CA TYR A 42 2.67 -15.90 -7.42
C TYR A 42 2.24 -16.42 -8.80
N GLN A 43 1.40 -17.47 -8.83
CA GLN A 43 0.87 -17.99 -10.10
C GLN A 43 -0.06 -16.99 -10.79
N LEU A 44 -0.85 -16.23 -10.02
CA LEU A 44 -1.70 -15.15 -10.54
C LEU A 44 -0.85 -14.02 -11.14
N ASP A 45 0.22 -13.60 -10.44
CA ASP A 45 1.15 -12.60 -10.97
C ASP A 45 1.81 -13.11 -12.26
N LYS A 46 2.43 -14.27 -12.21
CA LYS A 46 3.19 -14.83 -13.32
C LYS A 46 2.36 -15.07 -14.59
N LYS A 47 1.11 -15.52 -14.44
CA LYS A 47 0.25 -15.90 -15.58
C LYS A 47 -0.64 -14.76 -16.07
N LEU A 48 -0.97 -13.78 -15.22
CA LEU A 48 -1.92 -12.73 -15.57
C LEU A 48 -1.32 -11.33 -15.39
N ILE A 49 -0.85 -10.98 -14.17
CA ILE A 49 -0.49 -9.59 -13.87
C ILE A 49 0.80 -9.20 -14.59
N LYS A 50 1.86 -10.03 -14.50
CA LYS A 50 3.15 -9.79 -15.14
C LYS A 50 3.06 -9.65 -16.68
N PRO A 51 2.35 -10.52 -17.43
CA PRO A 51 2.15 -10.33 -18.87
C PRO A 51 1.44 -9.03 -19.22
N VAL A 52 0.38 -8.67 -18.47
CA VAL A 52 -0.34 -7.41 -18.68
C VAL A 52 0.55 -6.19 -18.37
N ALA A 53 1.30 -6.23 -17.25
CA ALA A 53 2.25 -5.18 -16.89
C ALA A 53 3.38 -5.05 -17.91
N THR A 54 3.87 -6.16 -18.47
CA THR A 54 4.88 -6.16 -19.56
C THR A 54 4.30 -5.52 -20.83
N GLY A 55 3.10 -5.89 -21.23
CA GLY A 55 2.40 -5.28 -22.36
C GLY A 55 2.24 -3.77 -22.16
N TYR A 56 1.79 -3.35 -20.95
CA TYR A 56 1.67 -1.95 -20.59
C TYR A 56 3.02 -1.22 -20.64
N ALA A 57 4.09 -1.83 -20.10
CA ALA A 57 5.43 -1.25 -20.14
C ALA A 57 5.98 -1.07 -21.55
N ASN A 58 5.64 -1.97 -22.48
CA ASN A 58 6.08 -1.92 -23.87
C ASN A 58 5.39 -0.82 -24.68
N ILE A 59 4.13 -0.48 -24.36
CA ILE A 59 3.37 0.56 -25.06
C ILE A 59 3.47 1.94 -24.39
N THR A 60 4.06 2.02 -23.19
CA THR A 60 4.23 3.26 -22.43
C THR A 60 5.71 3.52 -22.17
N ASN A 61 6.12 4.78 -22.22
CA ASN A 61 7.47 5.17 -21.80
C ASN A 61 7.50 5.55 -20.30
N LYS A 62 8.70 5.72 -19.74
CA LYS A 62 8.91 6.08 -18.34
C LYS A 62 8.17 7.38 -17.97
N PHE A 63 8.20 8.38 -18.86
CA PHE A 63 7.50 9.64 -18.63
C PHE A 63 5.99 9.44 -18.43
N MET A 64 5.33 8.66 -19.29
CA MET A 64 3.89 8.37 -19.16
C MET A 64 3.58 7.63 -17.84
N ARG A 65 4.36 6.62 -17.51
CA ARG A 65 4.19 5.87 -16.25
C ARG A 65 4.36 6.76 -15.02
N ASN A 66 5.34 7.66 -15.04
CA ASN A 66 5.54 8.64 -13.97
C ASN A 66 4.34 9.60 -13.85
N ARG A 67 3.69 10.00 -14.95
CA ARG A 67 2.46 10.83 -14.88
C ARG A 67 1.31 10.07 -14.23
N VAL A 68 1.14 8.80 -14.56
CA VAL A 68 0.15 7.92 -13.92
C VAL A 68 0.45 7.78 -12.41
N LYS A 69 1.70 7.54 -12.05
CA LYS A 69 2.14 7.49 -10.64
C LYS A 69 1.85 8.79 -9.90
N SER A 70 2.24 9.94 -10.46
CA SER A 70 2.00 11.25 -9.85
C SER A 70 0.51 11.52 -9.65
N PHE A 71 -0.34 11.18 -10.61
CA PHE A 71 -1.79 11.30 -10.50
C PHE A 71 -2.34 10.49 -9.31
N PHE A 72 -1.98 9.20 -9.19
CA PHE A 72 -2.42 8.39 -8.05
C PHE A 72 -1.84 8.88 -6.73
N ASN A 73 -0.59 9.34 -6.71
CA ASN A 73 0.02 9.95 -5.54
C ASN A 73 -0.76 11.20 -5.06
N ASN A 74 -1.22 12.04 -5.99
CA ASN A 74 -2.04 13.19 -5.65
C ASN A 74 -3.41 12.80 -5.07
N LEU A 75 -4.01 11.72 -5.57
CA LEU A 75 -5.26 11.18 -5.02
C LEU A 75 -5.09 10.57 -3.62
N GLU A 76 -3.88 10.25 -3.20
CA GLU A 76 -3.57 9.77 -1.85
C GLU A 76 -3.32 10.90 -0.84
N GLU A 77 -3.01 12.13 -1.28
CA GLU A 77 -2.72 13.26 -0.37
C GLU A 77 -3.84 13.54 0.65
N PRO A 78 -5.16 13.47 0.32
CA PRO A 78 -6.21 13.60 1.32
C PRO A 78 -6.16 12.51 2.41
N THR A 79 -5.81 11.28 2.05
CA THR A 79 -5.63 10.19 3.02
C THR A 79 -4.42 10.47 3.92
N TYR A 80 -3.30 10.95 3.35
CA TYR A 80 -2.12 11.37 4.14
C TYR A 80 -2.44 12.54 5.05
N MET A 81 -3.20 13.53 4.57
CA MET A 81 -3.64 14.67 5.38
C MET A 81 -4.40 14.20 6.64
N VAL A 82 -5.39 13.32 6.49
CA VAL A 82 -6.17 12.79 7.61
C VAL A 82 -5.28 12.01 8.57
N ASN A 83 -4.43 11.12 8.07
CA ASN A 83 -3.55 10.32 8.91
C ASN A 83 -2.48 11.17 9.63
N ASN A 84 -1.87 12.16 8.97
CA ASN A 84 -0.95 13.09 9.62
C ASN A 84 -1.65 13.88 10.73
N LEU A 85 -2.90 14.32 10.50
CA LEU A 85 -3.71 15.00 11.51
C LEU A 85 -3.99 14.10 12.70
N LEU A 86 -4.42 12.86 12.46
CA LEU A 86 -4.66 11.87 13.52
C LEU A 86 -3.39 11.55 14.33
N GLN A 87 -2.23 11.66 13.71
CA GLN A 87 -0.92 11.47 14.37
C GLN A 87 -0.43 12.71 15.09
N GLY A 88 -1.14 13.85 15.02
CA GLY A 88 -0.72 15.13 15.61
C GLY A 88 0.37 15.85 14.82
N GLU A 89 0.66 15.42 13.58
CA GLU A 89 1.70 15.99 12.71
C GLU A 89 1.14 17.17 11.89
N ILE A 90 0.86 18.29 12.57
CA ILE A 90 0.19 19.46 11.96
C ILE A 90 0.98 20.04 10.77
N LYS A 91 2.31 20.07 10.85
CA LYS A 91 3.17 20.53 9.76
C LYS A 91 3.01 19.64 8.53
N ASN A 92 3.06 18.33 8.71
CA ASN A 92 2.91 17.35 7.62
C ASN A 92 1.49 17.38 7.05
N THR A 93 0.47 17.60 7.87
CA THR A 93 -0.91 17.84 7.44
C THR A 93 -0.98 19.03 6.49
N GLY A 94 -0.39 20.18 6.88
CA GLY A 94 -0.34 21.38 6.03
C GLY A 94 0.41 21.17 4.71
N ILE A 95 1.50 20.39 4.74
CA ILE A 95 2.23 20.00 3.52
C ILE A 95 1.33 19.18 2.58
N SER A 96 0.64 18.16 3.10
CA SER A 96 -0.27 17.33 2.25
C SER A 96 -1.42 18.15 1.66
N VAL A 97 -2.00 19.09 2.42
CA VAL A 97 -3.01 20.04 1.89
C VAL A 97 -2.43 20.89 0.76
N GLY A 98 -1.26 21.49 0.97
CA GLY A 98 -0.58 22.33 -0.02
C GLY A 98 -0.26 21.54 -1.29
N ARG A 99 0.27 20.32 -1.16
CA ARG A 99 0.55 19.41 -2.29
C ARG A 99 -0.70 19.10 -3.08
N PHE A 100 -1.78 18.67 -2.38
CA PHE A 100 -3.03 18.36 -3.05
C PHE A 100 -3.57 19.53 -3.86
N VAL A 101 -3.61 20.74 -3.26
CA VAL A 101 -4.12 21.95 -3.94
C VAL A 101 -3.24 22.33 -5.14
N VAL A 102 -1.93 22.42 -4.94
CA VAL A 102 -0.97 22.83 -5.98
C VAL A 102 -0.95 21.83 -7.13
N ASN A 103 -0.83 20.54 -6.81
CA ASN A 103 -0.74 19.52 -7.85
C ASN A 103 -2.07 19.31 -8.58
N THR A 104 -3.21 19.50 -7.90
CA THR A 104 -4.52 19.42 -8.57
C THR A 104 -4.76 20.60 -9.50
N THR A 105 -4.38 21.82 -9.10
CA THR A 105 -4.63 23.04 -9.88
C THR A 105 -3.57 23.29 -10.94
N LEU A 106 -2.29 23.39 -10.53
CA LEU A 106 -1.17 23.69 -11.42
C LEU A 106 -0.56 22.44 -12.05
N GLY A 107 -0.69 21.29 -11.39
CA GLY A 107 -0.15 20.01 -11.84
C GLY A 107 -1.09 19.19 -12.73
N LEU A 108 -2.12 19.78 -13.35
CA LEU A 108 -3.10 19.09 -14.20
C LEU A 108 -3.69 17.85 -13.50
N PHE A 109 -4.46 18.08 -12.43
CA PHE A 109 -5.06 17.02 -11.59
C PHE A 109 -4.03 16.07 -10.94
N GLY A 110 -2.79 16.54 -10.72
CA GLY A 110 -1.73 15.77 -10.10
C GLY A 110 -0.87 14.95 -11.04
N MET A 111 -1.04 15.09 -12.37
CA MET A 111 -0.14 14.44 -13.34
C MET A 111 1.28 15.00 -13.24
N PHE A 112 1.46 16.25 -12.78
CA PHE A 112 2.74 16.87 -12.52
C PHE A 112 2.88 17.19 -11.03
N ASP A 113 4.00 16.80 -10.42
CA ASP A 113 4.29 17.11 -9.02
C ASP A 113 4.98 18.49 -8.91
N VAL A 114 4.19 19.53 -9.11
CA VAL A 114 4.64 20.93 -9.02
C VAL A 114 5.04 21.28 -7.59
N ALA A 115 4.33 20.73 -6.61
CA ALA A 115 4.57 20.98 -5.20
C ALA A 115 5.96 20.51 -4.74
N ALA A 116 6.48 19.43 -5.30
CA ALA A 116 7.86 18.98 -5.04
C ALA A 116 8.89 20.03 -5.49
N GLY A 117 8.69 20.65 -6.65
CA GLY A 117 9.53 21.75 -7.14
C GLY A 117 9.52 22.99 -6.24
N TRP A 118 8.51 23.15 -5.38
CA TRP A 118 8.43 24.23 -4.38
C TRP A 118 8.97 23.81 -3.00
N GLY A 119 9.59 22.62 -2.89
CA GLY A 119 10.15 22.11 -1.64
C GLY A 119 9.11 21.50 -0.69
N LEU A 120 7.88 21.25 -1.16
CA LEU A 120 6.87 20.54 -0.39
C LEU A 120 7.06 19.03 -0.58
N GLU A 121 7.96 18.45 0.19
CA GLU A 121 8.21 17.01 0.14
C GLU A 121 6.99 16.18 0.52
N LYS A 122 6.79 15.04 -0.16
CA LYS A 122 5.69 14.13 0.11
C LYS A 122 5.83 13.49 1.51
N LYS A 123 4.79 13.57 2.32
CA LYS A 123 4.74 13.01 3.68
C LYS A 123 3.78 11.82 3.72
N LYS A 124 4.23 10.70 3.15
CA LYS A 124 3.46 9.45 3.11
C LYS A 124 3.18 8.93 4.51
N THR A 125 1.93 8.62 4.78
CA THR A 125 1.53 7.91 5.99
C THR A 125 0.23 7.16 5.73
N THR A 126 -0.11 6.19 6.60
CA THR A 126 -1.27 5.32 6.45
C THR A 126 -1.99 5.21 7.79
N PHE A 127 -3.22 4.73 7.79
CA PHE A 127 -3.92 4.45 9.04
C PHE A 127 -3.27 3.32 9.83
N ASP A 128 -2.59 2.39 9.16
CA ASP A 128 -1.74 1.39 9.80
C ASP A 128 -0.59 2.05 10.60
N ALA A 129 0.09 3.06 10.03
CA ALA A 129 1.11 3.84 10.74
C ALA A 129 0.50 4.65 11.90
N THR A 130 -0.71 5.18 11.72
CA THR A 130 -1.46 5.85 12.78
C THR A 130 -1.72 4.92 13.95
N MET A 131 -2.23 3.72 13.69
CA MET A 131 -2.43 2.69 14.73
C MET A 131 -1.11 2.28 15.39
N ALA A 132 -0.02 2.19 14.62
CA ALA A 132 1.32 1.90 15.16
C ALA A 132 1.79 2.97 16.13
N LYS A 133 1.61 4.25 15.81
CA LYS A 133 1.93 5.37 16.70
C LYS A 133 1.16 5.32 18.02
N TYR A 134 -0.04 4.74 18.03
CA TYR A 134 -0.82 4.45 19.23
C TYR A 134 -0.52 3.09 19.87
N CYS A 135 0.60 2.47 19.51
CA CYS A 135 1.08 1.20 20.07
C CYS A 135 0.13 0.01 19.86
N ILE A 136 -0.74 0.07 18.86
CA ILE A 136 -1.57 -1.07 18.51
C ILE A 136 -0.69 -2.15 17.86
N PRO A 137 -0.69 -3.40 18.38
CA PRO A 137 0.20 -4.45 17.88
C PRO A 137 -0.13 -4.83 16.43
N ASP A 138 0.89 -5.28 15.70
CA ASP A 138 0.79 -5.64 14.29
C ASP A 138 -0.04 -6.90 14.05
N GLY A 139 0.10 -7.87 14.94
CA GLY A 139 -0.45 -9.20 14.79
C GLY A 139 0.43 -10.13 13.96
N PRO A 140 -0.01 -11.38 13.73
CA PRO A 140 0.75 -12.37 12.99
C PRO A 140 0.86 -12.02 11.50
N PHE A 141 1.92 -12.53 10.86
CA PHE A 141 2.06 -12.46 9.40
C PHE A 141 1.03 -13.36 8.72
N VAL A 142 0.31 -12.80 7.76
CA VAL A 142 -0.72 -13.51 6.98
C VAL A 142 -0.58 -13.14 5.51
N VAL A 143 -0.65 -14.12 4.62
CA VAL A 143 -0.74 -13.87 3.17
C VAL A 143 -2.19 -13.96 2.74
N LEU A 144 -2.72 -12.87 2.18
CA LEU A 144 -4.09 -12.81 1.69
C LEU A 144 -4.14 -13.09 0.18
N PRO A 145 -5.18 -13.78 -0.31
CA PRO A 145 -5.35 -14.00 -1.73
C PRO A 145 -5.51 -12.64 -2.46
N VAL A 146 -4.83 -12.49 -3.57
CA VAL A 146 -4.77 -11.28 -4.43
C VAL A 146 -4.08 -10.07 -3.78
N VAL A 147 -4.23 -9.86 -2.48
CA VAL A 147 -3.64 -8.72 -1.74
C VAL A 147 -2.16 -8.95 -1.44
N GLY A 148 -1.78 -10.19 -1.11
CA GLY A 148 -0.40 -10.55 -0.78
C GLY A 148 -0.07 -10.48 0.72
N PRO A 149 1.21 -10.27 1.07
CA PRO A 149 1.69 -10.18 2.45
C PRO A 149 0.99 -9.09 3.25
N SER A 150 0.53 -9.41 4.46
CA SER A 150 -0.25 -8.52 5.32
C SER A 150 -0.11 -8.88 6.79
N THR A 151 -0.70 -8.07 7.65
CA THR A 151 -0.98 -8.35 9.06
C THR A 151 -2.39 -7.87 9.40
N PRO A 152 -3.01 -8.29 10.51
CA PRO A 152 -4.32 -7.80 10.92
C PRO A 152 -4.39 -6.27 11.00
N ARG A 153 -3.39 -5.61 11.61
CA ARG A 153 -3.34 -4.15 11.68
C ARG A 153 -3.23 -3.51 10.30
N HIS A 154 -2.35 -4.05 9.44
CA HIS A 154 -2.20 -3.58 8.07
C HIS A 154 -3.50 -3.69 7.27
N LEU A 155 -4.24 -4.80 7.42
CA LEU A 155 -5.53 -4.99 6.74
C LEU A 155 -6.58 -3.97 7.18
N VAL A 156 -6.67 -3.72 8.50
CA VAL A 156 -7.57 -2.68 9.05
C VAL A 156 -7.14 -1.29 8.54
N GLY A 157 -5.84 -1.01 8.56
CA GLY A 157 -5.27 0.25 8.07
C GLY A 157 -5.57 0.47 6.59
N TRP A 158 -5.30 -0.52 5.75
CA TRP A 158 -5.58 -0.46 4.32
C TRP A 158 -7.08 -0.26 4.02
N THR A 159 -7.95 -0.92 4.78
CA THR A 159 -9.40 -0.75 4.64
C THR A 159 -9.84 0.66 5.02
N ALA A 160 -9.32 1.19 6.12
CA ALA A 160 -9.62 2.56 6.57
C ALA A 160 -9.12 3.60 5.55
N ASP A 161 -7.89 3.45 5.03
CA ASP A 161 -7.34 4.32 4.00
C ASP A 161 -8.16 4.28 2.71
N ALA A 162 -8.68 3.11 2.32
CA ALA A 162 -9.58 2.99 1.18
C ALA A 162 -10.87 3.81 1.38
N TYR A 163 -11.46 3.80 2.59
CA TYR A 163 -12.62 4.63 2.92
C TYR A 163 -12.31 6.13 2.99
N MET A 164 -11.08 6.53 3.31
CA MET A 164 -10.64 7.93 3.31
C MET A 164 -10.31 8.44 1.90
N SER A 165 -10.15 7.55 0.93
CA SER A 165 -9.80 7.91 -0.44
C SER A 165 -10.92 8.68 -1.15
N PRO A 166 -10.63 9.80 -1.85
CA PRO A 166 -11.59 10.53 -2.67
C PRO A 166 -12.27 9.66 -3.73
N ILE A 167 -11.56 8.66 -4.26
CA ILE A 167 -12.09 7.71 -5.23
C ILE A 167 -13.28 6.95 -4.63
N TYR A 168 -13.15 6.48 -3.39
CA TYR A 168 -14.24 5.77 -2.74
C TYR A 168 -15.49 6.65 -2.57
N TRP A 169 -15.32 7.90 -2.12
CA TRP A 169 -16.43 8.83 -1.88
C TRP A 169 -17.12 9.28 -3.16
N SER A 170 -16.34 9.53 -4.23
CA SER A 170 -16.91 9.93 -5.52
C SER A 170 -17.78 8.84 -6.15
N LEU A 171 -17.55 7.58 -5.78
CA LEU A 171 -18.13 6.41 -6.42
C LEU A 171 -19.10 5.65 -5.52
N SER A 172 -19.04 5.84 -4.20
CA SER A 172 -19.92 5.13 -3.26
C SER A 172 -21.37 5.67 -3.27
N ASN A 173 -21.59 6.86 -3.80
CA ASN A 173 -22.90 7.50 -3.91
C ASN A 173 -23.66 7.14 -5.19
N SER A 174 -23.11 6.29 -6.03
CA SER A 174 -23.70 5.94 -7.30
C SER A 174 -24.01 4.45 -7.41
N ASP A 175 -25.25 4.15 -7.78
CA ASP A 175 -25.73 2.78 -8.07
C ASP A 175 -25.42 2.34 -9.52
N SER A 176 -24.65 3.13 -10.26
CA SER A 176 -24.38 2.89 -11.69
C SER A 176 -23.28 1.85 -11.90
N GLN A 177 -23.54 0.86 -12.78
CA GLN A 177 -22.52 -0.11 -13.23
C GLN A 177 -21.29 0.56 -13.85
N LYS A 178 -21.46 1.72 -14.49
CA LYS A 178 -20.37 2.47 -15.14
C LYS A 178 -19.34 2.98 -14.13
N GLU A 179 -19.79 3.38 -12.96
CA GLU A 179 -18.92 3.93 -11.91
C GLU A 179 -18.13 2.83 -11.22
N ASN A 180 -18.75 1.65 -11.00
CA ASN A 180 -18.01 0.48 -10.54
C ASN A 180 -16.89 0.11 -11.53
N LEU A 181 -17.13 0.21 -12.85
CA LEU A 181 -16.11 -0.06 -13.86
C LEU A 181 -14.96 0.96 -13.79
N ILE A 182 -15.25 2.24 -13.54
CA ILE A 182 -14.23 3.29 -13.37
C ILE A 182 -13.36 2.99 -12.14
N VAL A 183 -13.96 2.61 -10.99
CA VAL A 183 -13.20 2.24 -9.78
C VAL A 183 -12.27 1.06 -10.03
N TRP A 184 -12.82 -0.02 -10.59
CA TRP A 184 -12.01 -1.20 -10.88
C TRP A 184 -10.94 -0.92 -11.92
N GLY A 185 -11.27 -0.10 -12.94
CA GLY A 185 -10.33 0.30 -13.99
C GLY A 185 -9.18 1.16 -13.45
N THR A 186 -9.48 2.17 -12.63
CA THR A 186 -8.45 3.04 -12.02
C THR A 186 -7.60 2.26 -11.03
N THR A 187 -8.22 1.43 -10.18
CA THR A 187 -7.49 0.58 -9.25
C THR A 187 -6.59 -0.41 -9.99
N GLY A 188 -7.11 -1.08 -11.01
CA GLY A 188 -6.33 -1.98 -11.87
C GLY A 188 -5.15 -1.28 -12.54
N LEU A 189 -5.38 -0.07 -13.10
CA LEU A 189 -4.31 0.72 -13.72
C LEU A 189 -3.21 1.09 -12.70
N LYS A 190 -3.58 1.47 -11.48
CA LYS A 190 -2.62 1.75 -10.39
C LYS A 190 -1.73 0.54 -10.13
N TYR A 191 -2.33 -0.64 -9.95
CA TYR A 191 -1.55 -1.87 -9.67
C TYR A 191 -0.71 -2.32 -10.86
N ILE A 192 -1.20 -2.22 -12.09
CA ILE A 192 -0.43 -2.56 -13.30
C ILE A 192 0.75 -1.59 -13.47
N ASN A 193 0.55 -0.29 -13.25
CA ASN A 193 1.64 0.69 -13.29
C ASN A 193 2.69 0.39 -12.22
N LEU A 194 2.26 0.11 -10.97
CA LEU A 194 3.16 -0.26 -9.87
C LEU A 194 3.94 -1.54 -10.19
N ARG A 195 3.28 -2.57 -10.76
CA ARG A 195 3.94 -3.82 -11.14
C ARG A 195 4.96 -3.60 -12.27
N ALA A 196 4.62 -2.75 -13.24
CA ALA A 196 5.52 -2.42 -14.35
C ALA A 196 6.78 -1.65 -13.88
N GLU A 197 6.62 -0.73 -12.92
CA GLU A 197 7.74 0.01 -12.33
C GLU A 197 8.68 -0.90 -11.51
N ASN A 198 8.12 -1.85 -10.77
CA ASN A 198 8.89 -2.76 -9.89
C ASN A 198 9.25 -4.10 -10.55
N MET A 199 9.13 -4.21 -11.88
CA MET A 199 9.34 -5.49 -12.58
C MET A 199 10.77 -6.02 -12.36
N ALA A 200 11.79 -5.21 -12.60
CA ALA A 200 13.18 -5.62 -12.46
C ALA A 200 13.54 -6.02 -11.02
N LEU A 201 13.01 -5.29 -10.03
CA LEU A 201 13.22 -5.60 -8.62
C LEU A 201 12.62 -6.95 -8.23
N LEU A 202 11.34 -7.18 -8.60
CA LEU A 202 10.65 -8.42 -8.27
C LEU A 202 11.28 -9.62 -8.97
N ASP A 203 11.67 -9.46 -10.23
CA ASP A 203 12.36 -10.51 -10.99
C ASP A 203 13.77 -10.80 -10.44
N SER A 204 14.48 -9.76 -9.95
CA SER A 204 15.76 -9.93 -9.27
C SER A 204 15.60 -10.64 -7.93
N LEU A 205 14.60 -10.27 -7.12
CA LEU A 205 14.31 -10.93 -5.85
C LEU A 205 13.94 -12.41 -6.07
N GLU A 206 13.11 -12.70 -7.06
CA GLU A 206 12.73 -14.07 -7.43
C GLU A 206 13.96 -14.89 -7.85
N SER A 207 14.80 -14.35 -8.72
CA SER A 207 15.94 -15.09 -9.29
C SER A 207 17.12 -15.25 -8.33
N SER A 208 17.31 -14.33 -7.39
CA SER A 208 18.42 -14.35 -6.43
C SER A 208 18.09 -15.09 -5.13
N SER A 209 16.82 -15.35 -4.83
CA SER A 209 16.41 -16.03 -3.62
C SER A 209 16.40 -17.55 -3.78
N VAL A 210 16.85 -18.26 -2.74
CA VAL A 210 16.73 -19.73 -2.67
C VAL A 210 15.28 -20.13 -2.41
N ASP A 211 14.57 -19.35 -1.58
CA ASP A 211 13.14 -19.48 -1.30
C ASP A 211 12.50 -18.12 -1.43
N PHE A 212 11.68 -17.95 -2.48
CA PHE A 212 11.03 -16.68 -2.79
C PHE A 212 9.96 -16.28 -1.78
N TYR A 213 9.28 -17.26 -1.15
CA TYR A 213 8.34 -17.00 -0.07
C TYR A 213 9.05 -16.42 1.16
N GLU A 214 10.12 -17.05 1.62
CA GLU A 214 10.87 -16.59 2.79
C GLU A 214 11.55 -15.23 2.53
N ALA A 215 12.07 -15.01 1.32
CA ALA A 215 12.62 -13.71 0.93
C ALA A 215 11.56 -12.61 0.95
N SER A 216 10.38 -12.87 0.39
CA SER A 216 9.25 -11.91 0.36
C SER A 216 8.72 -11.64 1.77
N LYS A 217 8.58 -12.67 2.61
CA LYS A 217 8.19 -12.54 4.02
C LYS A 217 9.19 -11.71 4.81
N SER A 218 10.50 -11.98 4.62
CA SER A 218 11.57 -11.23 5.27
C SER A 218 11.56 -9.75 4.87
N ALA A 219 11.46 -9.45 3.58
CA ALA A 219 11.39 -8.09 3.07
C ALA A 219 10.16 -7.34 3.62
N PHE A 220 9.00 -7.99 3.63
CA PHE A 220 7.79 -7.42 4.22
C PHE A 220 7.97 -7.12 5.72
N MET A 221 8.48 -8.08 6.49
CA MET A 221 8.68 -7.91 7.93
C MET A 221 9.73 -6.85 8.27
N GLN A 222 10.80 -6.73 7.46
CA GLN A 222 11.79 -5.66 7.62
C GLN A 222 11.18 -4.29 7.38
N ASN A 223 10.37 -4.14 6.33
CA ASN A 223 9.66 -2.88 6.07
C ASN A 223 8.69 -2.53 7.22
N ARG A 224 8.15 -3.51 7.91
CA ARG A 224 7.25 -3.28 9.05
C ARG A 224 7.96 -2.88 10.34
N LYS A 225 9.26 -3.15 10.49
CA LYS A 225 10.02 -2.72 11.68
C LYS A 225 9.99 -1.21 11.88
N LYS A 226 9.93 -0.42 10.80
CA LYS A 226 9.77 1.04 10.89
C LYS A 226 8.51 1.49 11.64
N PHE A 227 7.44 0.68 11.65
CA PHE A 227 6.22 1.01 12.39
C PHE A 227 6.34 0.70 13.88
N ILE A 228 7.22 -0.21 14.27
CA ILE A 228 7.48 -0.53 15.69
C ILE A 228 8.16 0.65 16.36
N SER A 229 9.09 1.33 15.68
CA SER A 229 9.78 2.52 16.19
C SER A 229 8.86 3.72 16.43
N LEU A 230 7.70 3.78 15.78
CA LEU A 230 6.72 4.84 16.00
C LEU A 230 6.09 4.80 17.41
N CYS A 231 6.01 3.62 18.04
CA CYS A 231 5.49 3.44 19.38
C CYS A 231 6.54 3.75 20.45
N SER A 232 7.82 3.46 20.19
CA SER A 232 8.92 3.67 21.12
C SER A 232 9.34 5.14 21.13
N LYS A 233 8.81 5.91 22.09
CA LYS A 233 9.17 7.34 22.26
C LYS A 233 10.57 7.58 22.86
N ASN A 234 11.34 6.56 23.20
CA ASN A 234 12.54 6.69 24.02
C ASN A 234 13.85 6.18 23.39
N ASP A 235 13.83 5.60 22.21
CA ASP A 235 15.05 5.11 21.59
C ASP A 235 15.27 5.87 20.26
N GLU A 236 15.96 7.03 20.38
CA GLU A 236 16.67 7.70 19.28
C GLU A 236 17.90 6.83 18.91
N GLU A 237 17.70 5.60 18.51
CA GLU A 237 18.71 4.89 17.71
C GLU A 237 18.35 5.06 16.24
N ASP A 238 19.31 5.65 15.51
CA ASP A 238 19.32 5.81 14.06
C ASP A 238 18.94 4.49 13.38
N ILE A 239 17.65 4.29 13.15
CA ILE A 239 17.20 3.24 12.26
C ILE A 239 17.51 3.77 10.86
N PRO A 240 18.42 3.11 10.10
CA PRO A 240 18.68 3.52 8.74
C PRO A 240 17.36 3.65 7.99
N ASN A 241 17.08 4.83 7.45
CA ASN A 241 15.90 5.07 6.65
C ASN A 241 16.08 4.34 5.31
N TYR A 242 15.74 3.06 5.30
CA TYR A 242 15.56 2.33 4.06
C TYR A 242 14.21 2.72 3.47
N ASP A 243 14.09 3.97 3.04
CA ASP A 243 13.10 4.34 2.07
C ASP A 243 13.45 3.60 0.78
N PHE A 244 12.75 2.52 0.52
CA PHE A 244 12.64 1.96 -0.82
C PHE A 244 11.74 2.88 -1.68
N ASP A 245 11.88 4.19 -1.52
CA ASP A 245 11.53 5.12 -2.57
C ASP A 245 12.67 4.99 -3.59
N PHE A 246 12.40 4.26 -4.65
CA PHE A 246 13.25 4.30 -5.84
C PHE A 246 13.16 5.72 -6.42
N GLU A 247 13.79 6.68 -5.75
CA GLU A 247 14.20 7.92 -6.38
C GLU A 247 15.37 7.55 -7.28
N GLU A 248 15.06 7.15 -8.50
CA GLU A 248 16.06 7.19 -9.54
C GLU A 248 16.45 8.65 -9.72
N ASP A 249 17.71 8.95 -9.44
CA ASP A 249 18.37 10.21 -9.76
C ASP A 249 17.97 10.62 -11.18
N TYR A 250 17.32 11.75 -11.30
CA TYR A 250 17.10 12.43 -12.56
C TYR A 250 18.42 13.08 -12.94
N GLU A 251 19.33 12.33 -13.58
CA GLU A 251 20.34 12.92 -14.42
C GLU A 251 19.65 13.33 -15.72
N ASP A 252 19.77 14.61 -16.07
CA ASP A 252 19.25 15.33 -17.24
C ASP A 252 19.57 14.69 -18.59
#